data_ed7505dd61683a17a89c09ec51f66c8d
#
_entry.id   ed7505dd61683a17a89c09ec51f66c8d
#
_cell.length_a   1.000
_cell.length_b   1.000
_cell.length_c   1.000
_cell.angle_alpha   90.00
_cell.angle_beta   90.00
_cell.angle_gamma   90.00
#
_symmetry.space_group_name_H-M   'P 1'
#
loop_
_entity.id
_entity.type
_entity.pdbx_description
1 polymer ?
#
loop_
_entity_poly.entity_id
_entity_poly.type
_entity_poly.pdbx_seq_one_letter_code
_entity_poly.pdbx_strand_id
1 'polypeptide(L)'
;MKYYLISDFREDYPSALIKDDILYNDHPKRENILEILEIIRELGYDCDYFGGVKELIHAVDLNQTFKDSFFINLTDGMSQEYGRVQAPVLLEILNVPYSGSDVFGSALMNNKYYTKRALDSENVLMPRDTLVTSYIDLDTTFFNEVAFPVIVKPNHEGSSVGISQNNVCLSIDSVKEQIDKLLPLYNEIIIEELITGKDLTTLIVGNPNDIRINQPIITELHNKEPLAIYGAIEKVQKLRNLYLAEEVLDQTVINHVCQCSENIFTLLHASDMARIDYRISNKDDKVYFLEINSAPRFSINTELGFICQKRNWSVSKIVKAYMEASLKRNLVI
;
A
#
# COMPACT_ATOMS: atom_id res chain seq x y z
N MET A 1 -25.85 12.33 -10.61
CA MET A 1 -25.09 11.11 -10.28
C MET A 1 -25.06 10.97 -8.78
N LYS A 2 -25.36 9.80 -8.24
CA LYS A 2 -25.26 9.47 -6.82
C LYS A 2 -23.90 8.82 -6.53
N TYR A 3 -23.25 9.19 -5.43
CA TYR A 3 -21.97 8.62 -5.01
C TYR A 3 -22.19 7.73 -3.79
N TYR A 4 -21.49 6.60 -3.75
CA TYR A 4 -21.48 5.68 -2.63
C TYR A 4 -20.05 5.42 -2.17
N LEU A 5 -19.76 5.72 -0.89
CA LEU A 5 -18.48 5.40 -0.30
C LEU A 5 -18.56 4.01 0.32
N ILE A 6 -17.65 3.12 -0.05
CA ILE A 6 -17.51 1.78 0.49
C ILE A 6 -16.23 1.63 1.30
N SER A 7 -16.37 1.05 2.48
CA SER A 7 -15.25 0.69 3.35
C SER A 7 -15.69 -0.32 4.39
N ASP A 8 -14.83 -1.28 4.70
CA ASP A 8 -14.96 -2.12 5.89
C ASP A 8 -14.24 -1.42 7.04
N PHE A 9 -14.77 -1.51 8.26
CA PHE A 9 -14.16 -0.89 9.43
C PHE A 9 -13.46 -1.93 10.30
N ARG A 10 -12.39 -1.50 10.95
CA ARG A 10 -11.69 -2.33 11.91
C ARG A 10 -12.63 -2.89 13.00
N GLU A 11 -13.59 -2.08 13.43
CA GLU A 11 -14.54 -2.42 14.47
C GLU A 11 -15.57 -3.49 14.06
N ASP A 12 -15.73 -3.74 12.75
CA ASP A 12 -16.68 -4.72 12.22
C ASP A 12 -16.11 -6.16 12.19
N TYR A 13 -14.82 -6.32 12.47
CA TYR A 13 -14.19 -7.64 12.54
C TYR A 13 -14.43 -8.29 13.90
N PRO A 14 -14.82 -9.58 13.94
CA PRO A 14 -15.04 -10.30 15.19
C PRO A 14 -13.77 -10.31 16.06
N SER A 15 -13.91 -10.00 17.34
CA SER A 15 -12.79 -10.02 18.31
C SER A 15 -12.08 -11.39 18.41
N ALA A 16 -12.73 -12.47 18.00
CA ALA A 16 -12.15 -13.81 17.91
C ALA A 16 -11.13 -13.96 16.76
N LEU A 17 -11.21 -13.09 15.75
CA LEU A 17 -10.22 -12.98 14.67
C LEU A 17 -9.10 -11.99 15.03
N ILE A 18 -9.30 -11.18 16.07
CA ILE A 18 -8.34 -10.19 16.59
C ILE A 18 -7.47 -10.86 17.68
N LYS A 19 -7.04 -12.11 17.49
CA LYS A 19 -6.10 -12.74 18.45
C LYS A 19 -4.76 -12.01 18.54
N ASP A 20 -4.40 -11.30 17.50
CA ASP A 20 -3.33 -10.30 17.51
C ASP A 20 -3.90 -8.99 16.94
N ASP A 21 -4.02 -7.98 17.79
CA ASP A 21 -4.44 -6.59 17.43
C ASP A 21 -3.66 -6.01 16.23
N ILE A 22 -2.59 -6.68 15.83
CA ILE A 22 -1.66 -6.30 14.77
C ILE A 22 -2.24 -6.63 13.38
N LEU A 23 -2.97 -7.75 13.20
CA LEU A 23 -3.39 -8.24 11.88
C LEU A 23 -4.41 -7.34 11.17
N TYR A 24 -5.24 -6.61 11.92
CA TYR A 24 -6.26 -5.72 11.34
C TYR A 24 -5.94 -4.23 11.58
N ASN A 25 -4.73 -3.92 12.01
CA ASN A 25 -4.29 -2.53 12.17
C ASN A 25 -4.29 -1.75 10.86
N ASP A 26 -4.31 -2.45 9.72
CA ASP A 26 -4.37 -1.83 8.40
C ASP A 26 -5.78 -1.42 7.97
N HIS A 27 -6.82 -1.89 8.65
CA HIS A 27 -8.19 -1.47 8.35
C HIS A 27 -8.48 -0.07 8.91
N PRO A 28 -9.22 0.76 8.17
CA PRO A 28 -9.55 2.10 8.62
C PRO A 28 -10.50 2.06 9.81
N LYS A 29 -10.34 3.01 10.73
CA LYS A 29 -11.33 3.25 11.75
C LYS A 29 -12.54 3.96 11.16
N ARG A 30 -13.73 3.67 11.70
CA ARG A 30 -14.99 4.29 11.27
C ARG A 30 -14.89 5.82 11.23
N GLU A 31 -14.31 6.43 12.27
CA GLU A 31 -14.15 7.89 12.37
C GLU A 31 -13.42 8.48 11.16
N ASN A 32 -12.35 7.83 10.68
CA ASN A 32 -11.56 8.32 9.54
C ASN A 32 -12.36 8.29 8.23
N ILE A 33 -13.16 7.24 8.03
CA ILE A 33 -14.00 7.11 6.82
C ILE A 33 -15.14 8.12 6.83
N LEU A 34 -15.76 8.36 7.99
CA LEU A 34 -16.81 9.37 8.12
C LEU A 34 -16.26 10.79 7.89
N GLU A 35 -15.03 11.09 8.34
CA GLU A 35 -14.36 12.36 8.02
C GLU A 35 -14.19 12.53 6.50
N ILE A 36 -13.76 11.49 5.79
CA ILE A 36 -13.62 11.53 4.32
C ILE A 36 -14.98 11.69 3.64
N LEU A 37 -16.01 11.02 4.13
CA LEU A 37 -17.37 11.17 3.62
C LEU A 37 -17.84 12.63 3.69
N GLU A 38 -17.63 13.30 4.82
CA GLU A 38 -17.97 14.71 4.98
C GLU A 38 -17.16 15.60 4.04
N ILE A 39 -15.85 15.37 3.89
CA ILE A 39 -15.03 16.10 2.92
C ILE A 39 -15.57 15.93 1.49
N ILE A 40 -15.99 14.73 1.10
CA ILE A 40 -16.57 14.47 -0.22
C ILE A 40 -17.87 15.26 -0.40
N ARG A 41 -18.72 15.32 0.64
CA ARG A 41 -19.96 16.12 0.63
C ARG A 41 -19.69 17.61 0.53
N GLU A 42 -18.72 18.12 1.29
CA GLU A 42 -18.29 19.53 1.25
C GLU A 42 -17.74 19.94 -0.12
N LEU A 43 -17.16 18.99 -0.87
CA LEU A 43 -16.74 19.18 -2.26
C LEU A 43 -17.90 19.22 -3.26
N GLY A 44 -19.14 19.03 -2.79
CA GLY A 44 -20.36 19.11 -3.60
C GLY A 44 -20.85 17.79 -4.20
N TYR A 45 -20.28 16.65 -3.79
CA TYR A 45 -20.74 15.34 -4.22
C TYR A 45 -21.88 14.82 -3.33
N ASP A 46 -23.01 14.42 -3.92
CA ASP A 46 -24.12 13.76 -3.20
C ASP A 46 -23.72 12.33 -2.84
N CYS A 47 -23.03 12.16 -1.71
CA CYS A 47 -22.38 10.92 -1.30
C CYS A 47 -22.98 10.35 -0.01
N ASP A 48 -23.27 9.04 -0.02
CA ASP A 48 -23.67 8.28 1.16
C ASP A 48 -22.68 7.15 1.45
N TYR A 49 -22.57 6.78 2.72
CA TYR A 49 -21.88 5.55 3.10
C TYR A 49 -22.75 4.34 2.75
N PHE A 50 -22.23 3.44 1.91
CA PHE A 50 -22.95 2.26 1.43
C PHE A 50 -22.81 1.05 2.36
N GLY A 51 -21.63 0.89 2.96
CA GLY A 51 -21.22 -0.29 3.70
C GLY A 51 -19.87 -0.80 3.22
N GLY A 52 -19.59 -2.06 3.48
CA GLY A 52 -18.38 -2.75 3.05
C GLY A 52 -18.67 -3.89 2.07
N VAL A 53 -17.77 -4.89 2.07
CA VAL A 53 -17.88 -6.08 1.19
C VAL A 53 -19.17 -6.87 1.46
N LYS A 54 -19.63 -6.94 2.71
CA LYS A 54 -20.88 -7.66 3.05
C LYS A 54 -22.10 -7.06 2.36
N GLU A 55 -22.19 -5.74 2.37
CA GLU A 55 -23.30 -5.01 1.74
C GLU A 55 -23.23 -5.14 0.22
N LEU A 56 -22.01 -5.17 -0.37
CA LEU A 56 -21.85 -5.45 -1.81
C LEU A 56 -22.31 -6.87 -2.16
N ILE A 57 -21.94 -7.90 -1.36
CA ILE A 57 -22.43 -9.27 -1.56
C ILE A 57 -23.97 -9.30 -1.54
N HIS A 58 -24.57 -8.62 -0.57
CA HIS A 58 -26.04 -8.55 -0.46
C HIS A 58 -26.68 -7.85 -1.66
N ALA A 59 -26.05 -6.78 -2.15
CA ALA A 59 -26.51 -6.09 -3.36
C ALA A 59 -26.47 -7.00 -4.61
N VAL A 60 -25.42 -7.82 -4.74
CA VAL A 60 -25.31 -8.82 -5.83
C VAL A 60 -26.41 -9.88 -5.68
N ASP A 61 -26.60 -10.44 -4.48
CA ASP A 61 -27.62 -11.47 -4.20
C ASP A 61 -29.05 -10.98 -4.55
N LEU A 62 -29.34 -9.74 -4.22
CA LEU A 62 -30.62 -9.09 -4.54
C LEU A 62 -30.74 -8.57 -5.98
N ASN A 63 -29.73 -8.75 -6.82
CA ASN A 63 -29.68 -8.19 -8.18
C ASN A 63 -29.98 -6.68 -8.20
N GLN A 64 -29.44 -5.91 -7.23
CA GLN A 64 -29.62 -4.47 -7.17
C GLN A 64 -29.01 -3.77 -8.37
N THR A 65 -29.63 -2.69 -8.81
CA THR A 65 -29.14 -1.86 -9.91
C THR A 65 -28.86 -0.44 -9.40
N PHE A 66 -27.74 0.13 -9.82
CA PHE A 66 -27.26 1.45 -9.37
C PHE A 66 -27.10 2.36 -10.59
N LYS A 67 -28.24 2.71 -11.19
CA LYS A 67 -28.24 3.62 -12.34
C LYS A 67 -27.70 4.99 -11.94
N ASP A 68 -26.87 5.59 -12.79
CA ASP A 68 -26.27 6.91 -12.59
C ASP A 68 -25.54 7.06 -11.25
N SER A 69 -24.84 5.99 -10.83
CA SER A 69 -24.09 5.95 -9.58
C SER A 69 -22.59 5.75 -9.80
N PHE A 70 -21.80 6.16 -8.82
CA PHE A 70 -20.35 5.95 -8.77
C PHE A 70 -19.93 5.48 -7.38
N PHE A 71 -19.09 4.45 -7.30
CA PHE A 71 -18.64 3.89 -6.04
C PHE A 71 -17.21 4.33 -5.70
N ILE A 72 -17.04 4.92 -4.53
CA ILE A 72 -15.74 5.35 -4.00
C ILE A 72 -15.21 4.22 -3.13
N ASN A 73 -14.25 3.47 -3.66
CA ASN A 73 -13.72 2.28 -3.01
C ASN A 73 -12.53 2.64 -2.08
N LEU A 74 -12.75 2.56 -0.78
CA LEU A 74 -11.74 2.73 0.27
C LEU A 74 -11.65 1.51 1.19
N THR A 75 -12.15 0.33 0.75
CA THR A 75 -12.11 -0.88 1.59
C THR A 75 -10.81 -1.67 1.40
N ASP A 76 -10.31 -2.23 2.49
CA ASP A 76 -9.25 -3.25 2.49
C ASP A 76 -9.83 -4.68 2.38
N GLY A 77 -11.17 -4.82 2.39
CA GLY A 77 -11.88 -6.08 2.26
C GLY A 77 -11.91 -6.92 3.54
N MET A 78 -12.35 -8.18 3.42
CA MET A 78 -12.63 -9.07 4.55
C MET A 78 -11.58 -10.15 4.79
N SER A 79 -10.59 -10.30 3.92
CA SER A 79 -9.52 -11.30 4.06
C SER A 79 -8.14 -10.62 4.06
N GLN A 80 -7.16 -11.30 4.66
CA GLN A 80 -5.79 -10.79 4.71
C GLN A 80 -5.13 -10.75 3.34
N GLU A 81 -5.11 -11.87 2.61
CA GLU A 81 -4.31 -11.99 1.38
C GLU A 81 -4.94 -11.28 0.17
N TYR A 82 -6.26 -11.41 0.01
CA TYR A 82 -6.95 -10.92 -1.19
C TYR A 82 -8.14 -10.01 -0.86
N GLY A 83 -8.14 -9.38 0.30
CA GLY A 83 -9.22 -8.48 0.72
C GLY A 83 -9.46 -7.36 -0.28
N ARG A 84 -8.41 -6.70 -0.73
CA ARG A 84 -8.48 -5.55 -1.64
C ARG A 84 -9.05 -5.86 -3.02
N VAL A 85 -9.13 -7.14 -3.41
CA VAL A 85 -9.70 -7.57 -4.68
C VAL A 85 -11.22 -7.75 -4.61
N GLN A 86 -11.76 -8.00 -3.41
CA GLN A 86 -13.16 -8.38 -3.22
C GLN A 86 -14.13 -7.31 -3.69
N ALA A 87 -13.92 -6.04 -3.31
CA ALA A 87 -14.80 -4.96 -3.73
C ALA A 87 -14.74 -4.71 -5.25
N PRO A 88 -13.58 -4.59 -5.90
CA PRO A 88 -13.50 -4.50 -7.35
C PRO A 88 -14.28 -5.60 -8.08
N VAL A 89 -14.13 -6.88 -7.69
CA VAL A 89 -14.87 -7.99 -8.30
C VAL A 89 -16.38 -7.80 -8.17
N LEU A 90 -16.87 -7.45 -6.98
CA LEU A 90 -18.31 -7.27 -6.75
C LEU A 90 -18.87 -6.06 -7.51
N LEU A 91 -18.11 -4.97 -7.61
CA LEU A 91 -18.48 -3.79 -8.35
C LEU A 91 -18.53 -4.04 -9.88
N GLU A 92 -17.61 -4.87 -10.40
CA GLU A 92 -17.67 -5.31 -11.80
C GLU A 92 -18.88 -6.22 -12.06
N ILE A 93 -19.23 -7.13 -11.14
CA ILE A 93 -20.45 -7.94 -11.23
C ILE A 93 -21.71 -7.05 -11.24
N LEU A 94 -21.74 -6.02 -10.40
CA LEU A 94 -22.82 -5.04 -10.36
C LEU A 94 -22.83 -4.10 -11.58
N ASN A 95 -21.79 -4.15 -12.41
CA ASN A 95 -21.60 -3.29 -13.59
C ASN A 95 -21.73 -1.79 -13.25
N VAL A 96 -20.99 -1.36 -12.22
CA VAL A 96 -20.96 0.04 -11.74
C VAL A 96 -19.55 0.60 -11.81
N PRO A 97 -19.37 1.88 -12.17
CA PRO A 97 -18.08 2.54 -12.15
C PRO A 97 -17.61 2.78 -10.71
N TYR A 98 -16.30 2.65 -10.49
CA TYR A 98 -15.72 2.78 -9.17
C TYR A 98 -14.31 3.41 -9.18
N SER A 99 -13.89 3.93 -8.04
CA SER A 99 -12.55 4.47 -7.83
C SER A 99 -11.57 3.40 -7.34
N GLY A 100 -10.27 3.66 -7.55
CA GLY A 100 -9.19 2.75 -7.23
C GLY A 100 -8.86 1.80 -8.37
N SER A 101 -7.84 0.97 -8.15
CA SER A 101 -7.34 0.03 -9.15
C SER A 101 -8.36 -1.10 -9.43
N ASP A 102 -8.32 -1.63 -10.66
CA ASP A 102 -9.14 -2.77 -11.07
C ASP A 102 -8.76 -4.07 -10.33
N VAL A 103 -9.46 -5.14 -10.65
CA VAL A 103 -9.24 -6.48 -10.05
C VAL A 103 -7.79 -6.93 -10.25
N PHE A 104 -7.25 -6.78 -11.47
CA PHE A 104 -5.91 -7.24 -11.79
C PHE A 104 -4.85 -6.42 -11.07
N GLY A 105 -4.90 -5.10 -11.17
CA GLY A 105 -3.97 -4.19 -10.49
C GLY A 105 -4.00 -4.36 -8.97
N SER A 106 -5.21 -4.49 -8.39
CA SER A 106 -5.37 -4.72 -6.95
C SER A 106 -4.75 -6.04 -6.49
N ALA A 107 -4.95 -7.14 -7.24
CA ALA A 107 -4.37 -8.44 -6.95
C ALA A 107 -2.84 -8.42 -7.06
N LEU A 108 -2.32 -7.85 -8.15
CA LEU A 108 -0.89 -7.78 -8.42
C LEU A 108 -0.16 -6.97 -7.35
N MET A 109 -0.61 -5.75 -7.06
CA MET A 109 0.02 -4.86 -6.09
C MET A 109 -0.06 -5.37 -4.64
N ASN A 110 -1.00 -6.27 -4.35
CA ASN A 110 -1.09 -6.89 -3.02
C ASN A 110 -0.12 -8.07 -2.82
N ASN A 111 0.62 -8.46 -3.86
CA ASN A 111 1.60 -9.55 -3.82
C ASN A 111 3.00 -9.02 -4.14
N LYS A 112 3.87 -8.87 -3.12
CA LYS A 112 5.20 -8.27 -3.27
C LYS A 112 6.07 -9.01 -4.27
N TYR A 113 6.05 -10.36 -4.25
CA TYR A 113 6.85 -11.17 -5.14
C TYR A 113 6.45 -11.01 -6.60
N TYR A 114 5.16 -11.18 -6.92
CA TYR A 114 4.68 -11.05 -8.29
C TYR A 114 4.70 -9.60 -8.80
N THR A 115 4.50 -8.61 -7.94
CA THR A 115 4.73 -7.19 -8.25
C THR A 115 6.15 -6.98 -8.79
N LYS A 116 7.17 -7.52 -8.12
CA LYS A 116 8.55 -7.40 -8.56
C LYS A 116 8.80 -8.15 -9.87
N ARG A 117 8.25 -9.37 -10.03
CA ARG A 117 8.37 -10.12 -11.30
C ARG A 117 7.76 -9.35 -12.48
N ALA A 118 6.66 -8.64 -12.25
CA ALA A 118 6.07 -7.78 -13.29
C ALA A 118 6.97 -6.60 -13.70
N LEU A 119 7.91 -6.21 -12.83
CA LEU A 119 8.84 -5.09 -13.05
C LEU A 119 10.25 -5.55 -13.50
N ASP A 120 10.53 -6.84 -13.58
CA ASP A 120 11.88 -7.37 -13.88
C ASP A 120 12.48 -6.88 -15.21
N SER A 121 11.64 -6.57 -16.22
CA SER A 121 12.09 -6.07 -17.53
C SER A 121 12.35 -4.55 -17.58
N GLU A 122 12.06 -3.82 -16.49
CA GLU A 122 11.88 -2.35 -16.52
C GLU A 122 12.99 -1.62 -15.78
N ASN A 123 14.17 -1.91 -15.81
CA ASN A 123 15.29 -1.15 -15.19
C ASN A 123 14.99 -0.57 -13.78
N VAL A 124 14.02 -1.18 -13.06
CA VAL A 124 13.69 -0.81 -11.68
C VAL A 124 14.63 -1.61 -10.77
N LEU A 125 15.45 -0.91 -10.00
CA LEU A 125 16.29 -1.58 -9.01
C LEU A 125 15.41 -2.11 -7.87
N MET A 126 15.60 -3.39 -7.55
CA MET A 126 14.87 -4.09 -6.49
C MET A 126 15.82 -4.94 -5.66
N PRO A 127 15.57 -5.16 -4.37
CA PRO A 127 16.29 -6.18 -3.60
C PRO A 127 16.10 -7.55 -4.28
N ARG A 128 17.14 -8.36 -4.32
CA ARG A 128 17.01 -9.77 -4.71
C ARG A 128 16.11 -10.48 -3.71
N ASP A 129 15.26 -11.36 -4.19
CA ASP A 129 14.27 -12.04 -3.35
C ASP A 129 14.00 -13.48 -3.77
N THR A 130 13.39 -14.23 -2.86
CA THR A 130 12.84 -15.55 -3.12
C THR A 130 11.54 -15.74 -2.35
N LEU A 131 10.59 -16.48 -2.95
CA LEU A 131 9.30 -16.81 -2.34
C LEU A 131 9.40 -18.15 -1.61
N VAL A 132 8.80 -18.22 -0.43
CA VAL A 132 8.67 -19.46 0.36
C VAL A 132 7.21 -19.69 0.67
N THR A 133 6.65 -20.82 0.20
CA THR A 133 5.27 -21.27 0.45
C THR A 133 5.23 -22.49 1.34
N SER A 134 6.36 -23.19 1.47
CA SER A 134 6.57 -24.34 2.35
C SER A 134 8.03 -24.41 2.80
N TYR A 135 8.31 -25.19 3.84
CA TYR A 135 9.69 -25.42 4.29
C TYR A 135 10.58 -26.10 3.24
N ILE A 136 9.98 -26.84 2.32
CA ILE A 136 10.69 -27.55 1.25
C ILE A 136 11.17 -26.56 0.19
N ASP A 137 10.50 -25.40 0.08
CA ASP A 137 10.79 -24.37 -0.95
C ASP A 137 11.95 -23.44 -0.57
N LEU A 138 12.56 -23.63 0.62
CA LEU A 138 13.72 -22.83 0.99
C LEU A 138 14.92 -23.18 0.08
N ASP A 139 15.05 -22.44 -1.00
CA ASP A 139 16.20 -22.54 -1.88
C ASP A 139 17.44 -21.94 -1.21
N THR A 140 18.29 -22.80 -0.69
CA THR A 140 19.55 -22.37 -0.06
C THR A 140 20.55 -21.81 -1.07
N THR A 141 20.37 -22.02 -2.37
CA THR A 141 21.24 -21.45 -3.41
C THR A 141 21.07 -19.93 -3.52
N PHE A 142 19.92 -19.39 -3.11
CA PHE A 142 19.70 -17.95 -2.97
C PHE A 142 20.79 -17.28 -2.12
N PHE A 143 21.22 -17.93 -1.03
CA PHE A 143 22.28 -17.40 -0.15
C PHE A 143 23.71 -17.50 -0.70
N ASN A 144 23.90 -18.15 -1.84
CA ASN A 144 25.18 -18.08 -2.57
C ASN A 144 25.32 -16.77 -3.35
N GLU A 145 24.19 -16.14 -3.68
CA GLU A 145 24.13 -14.90 -4.47
C GLU A 145 23.81 -13.67 -3.61
N VAL A 146 23.15 -13.84 -2.47
CA VAL A 146 22.72 -12.76 -1.58
C VAL A 146 23.42 -12.87 -0.25
N ALA A 147 24.17 -11.84 0.10
CA ALA A 147 24.86 -11.75 1.37
C ALA A 147 23.89 -11.38 2.51
N PHE A 148 24.15 -11.91 3.70
CA PHE A 148 23.47 -11.43 4.91
C PHE A 148 23.88 -9.98 5.23
N PRO A 149 22.97 -9.18 5.85
CA PRO A 149 21.65 -9.56 6.35
C PRO A 149 20.58 -9.65 5.25
N VAL A 150 19.58 -10.49 5.52
CA VAL A 150 18.33 -10.56 4.73
C VAL A 150 17.13 -10.23 5.62
N ILE A 151 15.98 -9.88 5.02
CA ILE A 151 14.73 -9.69 5.74
C ILE A 151 13.72 -10.75 5.33
N VAL A 152 13.03 -11.34 6.30
CA VAL A 152 11.96 -12.32 6.10
C VAL A 152 10.63 -11.67 6.46
N LYS A 153 9.69 -11.59 5.52
CA LYS A 153 8.43 -10.86 5.73
C LYS A 153 7.24 -11.52 5.02
N PRO A 154 5.99 -11.30 5.47
CA PRO A 154 4.81 -11.75 4.75
C PRO A 154 4.74 -11.14 3.35
N ASN A 155 4.30 -11.95 2.36
CA ASN A 155 4.24 -11.52 0.97
C ASN A 155 3.05 -10.58 0.68
N HIS A 156 1.92 -10.75 1.36
CA HIS A 156 0.66 -10.04 1.10
C HIS A 156 0.36 -8.88 2.07
N GLU A 157 1.09 -8.77 3.16
CA GLU A 157 0.76 -7.80 4.21
C GLU A 157 1.30 -6.39 3.92
N GLY A 158 0.48 -5.41 4.28
CA GLY A 158 0.84 -3.98 4.28
C GLY A 158 1.18 -3.46 5.69
N SER A 159 1.40 -2.16 5.81
CA SER A 159 1.52 -1.41 7.07
C SER A 159 2.50 -1.97 8.10
N SER A 160 3.53 -2.67 7.69
CA SER A 160 4.51 -3.36 8.54
C SER A 160 3.90 -4.48 9.40
N VAL A 161 2.72 -5.02 9.03
CA VAL A 161 2.14 -6.19 9.69
C VAL A 161 3.09 -7.37 9.53
N GLY A 162 3.37 -8.07 10.62
CA GLY A 162 4.33 -9.19 10.65
C GLY A 162 5.79 -8.78 10.52
N ILE A 163 6.14 -7.47 10.61
CA ILE A 163 7.49 -6.95 10.48
C ILE A 163 7.94 -6.32 11.80
N SER A 164 9.05 -6.83 12.33
CA SER A 164 9.75 -6.33 13.50
C SER A 164 11.26 -6.44 13.28
N GLN A 165 12.08 -5.92 14.17
CA GLN A 165 13.53 -6.06 14.08
C GLN A 165 14.00 -7.53 14.03
N ASN A 166 13.23 -8.47 14.57
CA ASN A 166 13.52 -9.91 14.51
C ASN A 166 13.44 -10.50 13.10
N ASN A 167 12.78 -9.80 12.17
CA ASN A 167 12.70 -10.24 10.78
C ASN A 167 14.00 -10.03 10.00
N VAL A 168 14.94 -9.26 10.56
CA VAL A 168 16.30 -9.09 10.02
C VAL A 168 17.15 -10.28 10.45
N CYS A 169 17.54 -11.10 9.49
CA CYS A 169 18.26 -12.35 9.70
C CYS A 169 19.73 -12.21 9.29
N LEU A 170 20.64 -12.70 10.14
CA LEU A 170 22.09 -12.64 9.97
C LEU A 170 22.70 -13.98 9.54
N SER A 171 21.89 -15.05 9.51
CA SER A 171 22.31 -16.40 9.16
C SER A 171 21.14 -17.22 8.63
N ILE A 172 21.42 -18.34 7.97
CA ILE A 172 20.41 -19.29 7.50
C ILE A 172 19.56 -19.81 8.69
N ASP A 173 20.16 -20.04 9.84
CA ASP A 173 19.43 -20.53 11.01
C ASP A 173 18.41 -19.50 11.49
N SER A 174 18.76 -18.21 11.54
CA SER A 174 17.78 -17.16 11.87
C SER A 174 16.69 -17.00 10.81
N VAL A 175 16.97 -17.27 9.53
CA VAL A 175 15.95 -17.33 8.49
C VAL A 175 14.97 -18.46 8.75
N LYS A 176 15.46 -19.67 9.05
CA LYS A 176 14.60 -20.81 9.37
C LYS A 176 13.70 -20.53 10.59
N GLU A 177 14.27 -19.94 11.65
CA GLU A 177 13.48 -19.53 12.82
C GLU A 177 12.37 -18.54 12.48
N GLN A 178 12.60 -17.60 11.56
CA GLN A 178 11.56 -16.65 11.14
C GLN A 178 10.52 -17.34 10.22
N ILE A 179 10.94 -18.25 9.35
CA ILE A 179 10.01 -19.08 8.56
C ILE A 179 9.09 -19.89 9.49
N ASP A 180 9.65 -20.54 10.53
CA ASP A 180 8.89 -21.31 11.51
C ASP A 180 7.82 -20.49 12.22
N LYS A 181 8.07 -19.20 12.45
CA LYS A 181 7.14 -18.29 13.11
C LYS A 181 6.08 -17.71 12.16
N LEU A 182 6.48 -17.37 10.93
CA LEU A 182 5.63 -16.61 10.01
C LEU A 182 4.79 -17.54 9.12
N LEU A 183 5.33 -18.66 8.63
CA LEU A 183 4.63 -19.52 7.69
C LEU A 183 3.31 -20.10 8.22
N PRO A 184 3.17 -20.43 9.53
CA PRO A 184 1.88 -20.85 10.10
C PRO A 184 0.81 -19.74 10.15
N LEU A 185 1.23 -18.46 10.05
CA LEU A 185 0.34 -17.31 10.11
C LEU A 185 0.03 -16.75 8.71
N TYR A 186 0.99 -16.90 7.79
CA TYR A 186 0.95 -16.36 6.43
C TYR A 186 1.29 -17.47 5.45
N ASN A 187 0.46 -17.70 4.45
CA ASN A 187 0.65 -18.79 3.48
C ASN A 187 1.90 -18.58 2.60
N GLU A 188 2.32 -17.33 2.43
CA GLU A 188 3.45 -16.94 1.59
C GLU A 188 4.37 -15.97 2.35
N ILE A 189 5.66 -16.24 2.29
CA ILE A 189 6.73 -15.43 2.88
C ILE A 189 7.72 -15.08 1.77
N ILE A 190 8.21 -13.85 1.78
CA ILE A 190 9.30 -13.41 0.92
C ILE A 190 10.57 -13.21 1.76
N ILE A 191 11.70 -13.73 1.27
CA ILE A 191 13.03 -13.46 1.81
C ILE A 191 13.71 -12.51 0.84
N GLU A 192 14.19 -11.37 1.34
CA GLU A 192 14.81 -10.33 0.52
C GLU A 192 16.18 -9.93 1.06
N GLU A 193 17.08 -9.52 0.16
CA GLU A 193 18.26 -8.76 0.51
C GLU A 193 17.87 -7.52 1.33
N LEU A 194 18.49 -7.31 2.49
CA LEU A 194 18.23 -6.11 3.28
C LEU A 194 19.03 -4.93 2.70
N ILE A 195 18.34 -4.03 2.05
CA ILE A 195 18.95 -2.76 1.65
C ILE A 195 19.03 -1.84 2.87
N THR A 196 20.25 -1.54 3.33
CA THR A 196 20.45 -0.60 4.42
C THR A 196 20.39 0.83 3.91
N GLY A 197 19.70 1.73 4.63
CA GLY A 197 19.61 3.12 4.17
C GLY A 197 18.37 3.83 4.66
N LYS A 198 17.95 4.87 3.93
CA LYS A 198 16.79 5.71 4.26
C LYS A 198 15.53 5.24 3.53
N ASP A 199 14.42 5.22 4.23
CA ASP A 199 13.13 4.97 3.58
C ASP A 199 12.66 6.20 2.81
N LEU A 200 12.22 5.98 1.59
CA LEU A 200 11.61 6.98 0.72
C LEU A 200 10.24 6.47 0.30
N THR A 201 9.24 7.31 0.41
CA THR A 201 7.87 6.98 0.03
C THR A 201 7.35 8.05 -0.93
N THR A 202 6.70 7.63 -2.03
CA THR A 202 6.06 8.57 -2.95
C THR A 202 4.55 8.40 -2.93
N LEU A 203 3.82 9.49 -2.70
CA LEU A 203 2.37 9.55 -2.90
C LEU A 203 2.09 9.98 -4.34
N ILE A 204 1.37 9.15 -5.08
CA ILE A 204 0.86 9.47 -6.42
C ILE A 204 -0.66 9.60 -6.36
N VAL A 205 -1.19 10.67 -6.96
CA VAL A 205 -2.63 10.84 -7.20
C VAL A 205 -2.84 11.23 -8.66
N GLY A 206 -3.68 10.50 -9.34
CA GLY A 206 -3.94 10.68 -10.78
C GLY A 206 -4.05 9.35 -11.50
N ASN A 207 -3.92 9.41 -12.82
CA ASN A 207 -3.88 8.24 -13.71
C ASN A 207 -2.76 8.40 -14.74
N PRO A 208 -2.35 7.34 -15.45
CA PRO A 208 -1.37 7.46 -16.52
C PRO A 208 -1.70 8.63 -17.46
N ASN A 209 -0.72 9.46 -17.76
CA ASN A 209 -0.82 10.71 -18.54
C ASN A 209 -1.64 11.85 -17.88
N ASP A 210 -2.11 11.70 -16.65
CA ASP A 210 -2.79 12.75 -15.87
C ASP A 210 -2.42 12.66 -14.38
N ILE A 211 -1.13 12.60 -14.08
CA ILE A 211 -0.64 12.62 -12.70
C ILE A 211 -0.79 14.02 -12.15
N ARG A 212 -1.53 14.17 -11.07
CA ARG A 212 -1.86 15.45 -10.41
C ARG A 212 -0.97 15.74 -9.22
N ILE A 213 -0.56 14.68 -8.53
CA ILE A 213 0.34 14.74 -7.39
C ILE A 213 1.33 13.59 -7.53
N ASN A 214 2.61 13.91 -7.40
CA ASN A 214 3.71 12.95 -7.30
C ASN A 214 4.69 13.52 -6.28
N GLN A 215 4.52 13.12 -5.01
CA GLN A 215 5.22 13.75 -3.90
C GLN A 215 6.04 12.74 -3.11
N PRO A 216 7.36 12.71 -3.34
CA PRO A 216 8.27 11.91 -2.53
C PRO A 216 8.55 12.56 -1.17
N ILE A 217 8.67 11.72 -0.16
CA ILE A 217 9.04 12.05 1.22
C ILE A 217 10.09 11.08 1.73
N ILE A 218 10.93 11.54 2.64
CA ILE A 218 11.93 10.74 3.33
C ILE A 218 11.46 10.44 4.76
N THR A 219 11.59 9.19 5.15
CA THR A 219 11.43 8.74 6.54
C THR A 219 12.79 8.45 7.14
N GLU A 220 13.11 9.13 8.23
CA GLU A 220 14.33 8.91 8.99
C GLU A 220 13.99 8.38 10.38
N LEU A 221 14.43 7.17 10.70
CA LEU A 221 14.19 6.54 12.00
C LEU A 221 14.97 7.25 13.12
N HIS A 222 14.36 7.31 14.31
CA HIS A 222 15.07 7.76 15.52
C HIS A 222 16.16 6.77 15.93
N ASN A 223 15.93 5.47 15.73
CA ASN A 223 16.96 4.46 15.88
C ASN A 223 17.98 4.57 14.73
N LYS A 224 19.23 4.85 15.06
CA LYS A 224 20.34 5.04 14.10
C LYS A 224 21.19 3.77 13.92
N GLU A 225 20.74 2.63 14.46
CA GLU A 225 21.44 1.37 14.25
C GLU A 225 21.48 1.02 12.75
N PRO A 226 22.61 0.51 12.23
CA PRO A 226 22.79 0.28 10.78
C PRO A 226 21.75 -0.64 10.15
N LEU A 227 21.20 -1.57 10.94
CA LEU A 227 20.20 -2.56 10.49
C LEU A 227 18.79 -2.23 10.99
N ALA A 228 18.55 -1.01 11.48
CA ALA A 228 17.21 -0.61 11.91
C ALA A 228 16.22 -0.62 10.73
N ILE A 229 15.03 -1.16 10.98
CA ILE A 229 13.93 -1.16 10.02
C ILE A 229 12.71 -0.42 10.59
N TYR A 230 11.87 0.09 9.71
CA TYR A 230 10.60 0.72 10.07
C TYR A 230 9.53 -0.36 10.26
N GLY A 231 9.54 -0.97 11.44
CA GLY A 231 8.61 -2.01 11.82
C GLY A 231 7.29 -1.48 12.43
N ALA A 232 6.46 -2.39 12.91
CA ALA A 232 5.16 -2.06 13.51
C ALA A 232 5.30 -1.17 14.77
N ILE A 233 6.30 -1.42 15.60
CA ILE A 233 6.54 -0.66 16.85
C ILE A 233 6.90 0.79 16.53
N GLU A 234 7.88 1.00 15.63
CA GLU A 234 8.33 2.32 15.21
C GLU A 234 7.18 3.12 14.58
N LYS A 235 6.30 2.44 13.85
CA LYS A 235 5.12 3.04 13.22
C LYS A 235 4.09 3.51 14.26
N VAL A 236 3.73 2.65 15.21
CA VAL A 236 2.76 2.95 16.28
C VAL A 236 3.26 4.06 17.20
N GLN A 237 4.54 4.00 17.61
CA GLN A 237 5.15 4.97 18.50
C GLN A 237 5.64 6.24 17.79
N LYS A 238 5.47 6.33 16.45
CA LYS A 238 5.94 7.45 15.61
C LYS A 238 7.42 7.78 15.81
N LEU A 239 8.27 6.74 15.93
CA LEU A 239 9.72 6.87 16.18
C LEU A 239 10.48 7.25 14.90
N ARG A 240 10.03 8.30 14.22
CA ARG A 240 10.58 8.78 12.95
C ARG A 240 10.43 10.28 12.77
N ASN A 241 11.31 10.85 11.96
CA ASN A 241 11.14 12.18 11.36
C ASN A 241 10.74 12.02 9.89
N LEU A 242 9.89 12.91 9.40
CA LEU A 242 9.50 12.99 8.00
C LEU A 242 10.03 14.30 7.40
N TYR A 243 10.50 14.22 6.16
CA TYR A 243 10.97 15.36 5.38
C TYR A 243 10.35 15.29 3.98
N LEU A 244 10.04 16.44 3.38
CA LEU A 244 9.85 16.46 1.94
C LEU A 244 11.18 16.11 1.26
N ALA A 245 11.16 15.35 0.18
CA ALA A 245 12.39 14.87 -0.46
C ALA A 245 13.33 16.04 -0.85
N GLU A 246 12.78 17.16 -1.30
CA GLU A 246 13.54 18.36 -1.65
C GLU A 246 14.22 19.06 -0.48
N GLU A 247 13.90 18.73 0.76
CA GLU A 247 14.60 19.24 1.94
C GLU A 247 15.93 18.50 2.17
N VAL A 248 16.12 17.29 1.59
CA VAL A 248 17.22 16.40 1.95
C VAL A 248 17.88 15.63 0.78
N LEU A 249 17.33 15.73 -0.43
CA LEU A 249 17.84 15.06 -1.63
C LEU A 249 18.07 16.05 -2.78
N ASP A 250 19.00 15.69 -3.65
CA ASP A 250 19.25 16.42 -4.89
C ASP A 250 18.09 16.26 -5.87
N GLN A 251 17.83 17.32 -6.65
CA GLN A 251 16.72 17.34 -7.61
C GLN A 251 16.82 16.24 -8.68
N THR A 252 18.02 15.79 -9.00
CA THR A 252 18.24 14.67 -9.95
C THR A 252 17.68 13.37 -9.41
N VAL A 253 17.88 13.08 -8.12
CA VAL A 253 17.33 11.90 -7.44
C VAL A 253 15.80 11.99 -7.37
N ILE A 254 15.27 13.15 -7.02
CA ILE A 254 13.83 13.41 -6.96
C ILE A 254 13.18 13.18 -8.32
N ASN A 255 13.74 13.74 -9.39
CA ASN A 255 13.22 13.57 -10.74
C ASN A 255 13.24 12.08 -11.16
N HIS A 256 14.32 11.37 -10.83
CA HIS A 256 14.42 9.93 -11.10
C HIS A 256 13.34 9.14 -10.36
N VAL A 257 13.15 9.40 -9.06
CA VAL A 257 12.12 8.76 -8.24
C VAL A 257 10.72 9.04 -8.78
N CYS A 258 10.41 10.30 -9.11
CA CYS A 258 9.11 10.66 -9.65
C CYS A 258 8.83 9.94 -10.98
N GLN A 259 9.79 9.92 -11.91
CA GLN A 259 9.64 9.23 -13.18
C GLN A 259 9.50 7.71 -12.99
N CYS A 260 10.32 7.11 -12.13
CA CYS A 260 10.25 5.69 -11.80
C CYS A 260 8.89 5.34 -11.21
N SER A 261 8.38 6.18 -10.30
CA SER A 261 7.08 6.00 -9.66
C SER A 261 5.93 6.06 -10.66
N GLU A 262 5.95 6.97 -11.64
CA GLU A 262 4.95 7.06 -12.71
C GLU A 262 4.98 5.82 -13.61
N ASN A 263 6.17 5.32 -13.93
CA ASN A 263 6.34 4.10 -14.72
C ASN A 263 5.78 2.89 -13.96
N ILE A 264 6.18 2.70 -12.70
CA ILE A 264 5.68 1.60 -11.85
C ILE A 264 4.16 1.66 -11.71
N PHE A 265 3.62 2.86 -11.43
CA PHE A 265 2.18 3.09 -11.31
C PHE A 265 1.43 2.63 -12.57
N THR A 266 1.97 2.95 -13.74
CA THR A 266 1.37 2.59 -15.03
C THR A 266 1.47 1.09 -15.29
N LEU A 267 2.65 0.50 -15.10
CA LEU A 267 2.92 -0.91 -15.40
C LEU A 267 2.15 -1.87 -14.51
N LEU A 268 1.91 -1.50 -13.27
CA LEU A 268 1.18 -2.32 -12.31
C LEU A 268 -0.34 -2.07 -12.33
N HIS A 269 -0.86 -1.36 -13.33
CA HIS A 269 -2.29 -1.03 -13.43
C HIS A 269 -2.83 -0.29 -12.20
N ALA A 270 -1.97 0.48 -11.53
CA ALA A 270 -2.45 1.34 -10.46
C ALA A 270 -3.34 2.46 -11.01
N SER A 271 -4.38 2.81 -10.27
CA SER A 271 -5.34 3.84 -10.67
C SER A 271 -5.70 4.75 -9.52
N ASP A 272 -5.91 6.02 -9.85
CA ASP A 272 -6.43 7.10 -9.02
C ASP A 272 -5.50 7.52 -7.89
N MET A 273 -4.94 6.59 -7.12
CA MET A 273 -3.96 6.88 -6.08
C MET A 273 -3.15 5.63 -5.70
N ALA A 274 -1.87 5.81 -5.44
CA ALA A 274 -1.01 4.79 -4.84
C ALA A 274 0.08 5.42 -3.95
N ARG A 275 0.64 4.61 -3.07
CA ARG A 275 1.87 4.91 -2.35
C ARG A 275 2.93 3.89 -2.76
N ILE A 276 4.08 4.37 -3.20
CA ILE A 276 5.19 3.54 -3.61
C ILE A 276 6.33 3.72 -2.61
N ASP A 277 6.82 2.62 -2.06
CA ASP A 277 7.83 2.61 -1.03
C ASP A 277 9.16 2.14 -1.61
N TYR A 278 10.22 2.88 -1.31
CA TYR A 278 11.59 2.67 -1.76
C TYR A 278 12.57 2.71 -0.60
N ARG A 279 13.80 2.29 -0.87
CA ARG A 279 14.93 2.50 0.02
C ARG A 279 16.10 3.10 -0.73
N ILE A 280 16.68 4.18 -0.19
CA ILE A 280 17.93 4.76 -0.70
C ILE A 280 19.06 4.07 0.03
N SER A 281 19.87 3.32 -0.71
CA SER A 281 20.96 2.51 -0.17
C SER A 281 22.12 3.38 0.34
N ASN A 282 22.59 3.11 1.56
CA ASN A 282 23.81 3.74 2.10
C ASN A 282 25.10 3.21 1.42
N LYS A 283 25.01 2.14 0.63
CA LYS A 283 26.17 1.49 0.02
C LYS A 283 26.54 2.12 -1.33
N ASP A 284 25.54 2.52 -2.12
CA ASP A 284 25.73 2.94 -3.50
C ASP A 284 24.85 4.13 -3.90
N ASP A 285 24.13 4.74 -2.94
CA ASP A 285 23.21 5.87 -3.09
C ASP A 285 22.08 5.62 -4.11
N LYS A 286 21.83 4.35 -4.47
CA LYS A 286 20.78 4.00 -5.41
C LYS A 286 19.43 3.81 -4.72
N VAL A 287 18.36 4.01 -5.49
CA VAL A 287 16.97 3.89 -5.05
C VAL A 287 16.45 2.52 -5.42
N TYR A 288 16.06 1.74 -4.43
CA TYR A 288 15.51 0.39 -4.57
C TYR A 288 14.02 0.39 -4.30
N PHE A 289 13.21 -0.08 -5.25
CA PHE A 289 11.78 -0.29 -5.06
C PHE A 289 11.54 -1.44 -4.08
N LEU A 290 10.63 -1.25 -3.12
CA LEU A 290 10.25 -2.25 -2.13
C LEU A 290 8.84 -2.79 -2.36
N GLU A 291 7.84 -1.90 -2.43
CA GLU A 291 6.43 -2.25 -2.59
C GLU A 291 5.61 -1.08 -3.10
N ILE A 292 4.38 -1.37 -3.53
CA ILE A 292 3.35 -0.40 -3.88
C ILE A 292 2.07 -0.72 -3.11
N ASN A 293 1.39 0.30 -2.64
CA ASN A 293 0.10 0.21 -1.96
C ASN A 293 -0.97 0.92 -2.78
N SER A 294 -1.96 0.17 -3.29
CA SER A 294 -3.02 0.68 -4.17
C SER A 294 -4.10 1.50 -3.47
N ALA A 295 -4.17 1.46 -2.14
CA ALA A 295 -5.19 2.16 -1.35
C ALA A 295 -4.54 2.84 -0.13
N PRO A 296 -3.70 3.88 -0.32
CA PRO A 296 -3.14 4.61 0.80
C PRO A 296 -4.25 5.36 1.57
N ARG A 297 -4.10 5.43 2.89
CA ARG A 297 -5.12 6.02 3.75
C ARG A 297 -5.20 7.53 3.64
N PHE A 298 -6.40 8.04 3.49
CA PHE A 298 -6.71 9.47 3.66
C PHE A 298 -6.80 9.80 5.15
N SER A 299 -5.68 10.15 5.77
CA SER A 299 -5.67 10.56 7.19
C SER A 299 -4.58 11.57 7.47
N ILE A 300 -4.89 12.55 8.31
CA ILE A 300 -3.91 13.55 8.78
C ILE A 300 -2.79 12.93 9.62
N ASN A 301 -2.99 11.71 10.10
CA ASN A 301 -2.01 10.99 10.93
C ASN A 301 -1.03 10.12 10.11
N THR A 302 -1.08 10.21 8.78
CA THR A 302 -0.24 9.46 7.85
C THR A 302 0.75 10.37 7.11
N GLU A 303 1.52 9.79 6.18
CA GLU A 303 2.39 10.50 5.25
C GLU A 303 1.62 11.58 4.45
N LEU A 304 0.37 11.28 4.07
CA LEU A 304 -0.51 12.23 3.39
C LEU A 304 -0.74 13.49 4.25
N GLY A 305 -1.04 13.32 5.54
CA GLY A 305 -1.23 14.44 6.45
C GLY A 305 0.04 15.28 6.64
N PHE A 306 1.21 14.62 6.69
CA PHE A 306 2.49 15.32 6.71
C PHE A 306 2.70 16.17 5.44
N ILE A 307 2.43 15.61 4.25
CA ILE A 307 2.50 16.34 2.98
C ILE A 307 1.57 17.55 3.01
N CYS A 308 0.32 17.36 3.45
CA CYS A 308 -0.65 18.45 3.58
C CYS A 308 -0.13 19.57 4.48
N GLN A 309 0.39 19.24 5.65
CA GLN A 309 0.94 20.21 6.58
C GLN A 309 2.12 20.99 5.97
N LYS A 310 3.10 20.30 5.39
CA LYS A 310 4.30 20.90 4.82
C LYS A 310 4.00 21.77 3.60
N ARG A 311 3.05 21.35 2.77
CA ARG A 311 2.64 22.07 1.55
C ARG A 311 1.58 23.15 1.79
N ASN A 312 1.10 23.28 3.02
CA ASN A 312 -0.08 24.10 3.34
C ASN A 312 -1.31 23.72 2.47
N TRP A 313 -1.53 22.43 2.30
CA TRP A 313 -2.68 21.87 1.60
C TRP A 313 -3.72 21.37 2.62
N SER A 314 -5.00 21.42 2.25
CA SER A 314 -6.04 20.70 2.95
C SER A 314 -6.09 19.24 2.50
N VAL A 315 -6.56 18.33 3.34
CA VAL A 315 -6.88 16.96 2.94
C VAL A 315 -7.91 16.95 1.81
N SER A 316 -8.86 17.89 1.85
CA SER A 316 -9.86 18.13 0.81
C SER A 316 -9.24 18.34 -0.59
N LYS A 317 -8.05 18.97 -0.69
CA LYS A 317 -7.34 19.11 -1.97
C LYS A 317 -6.94 17.74 -2.55
N ILE A 318 -6.44 16.84 -1.70
CA ILE A 318 -6.03 15.50 -2.13
C ILE A 318 -7.26 14.66 -2.51
N VAL A 319 -8.30 14.70 -1.66
CA VAL A 319 -9.57 14.01 -1.94
C VAL A 319 -10.19 14.51 -3.24
N LYS A 320 -10.17 15.82 -3.49
CA LYS A 320 -10.64 16.40 -4.75
C LYS A 320 -9.85 15.88 -5.95
N ALA A 321 -8.51 15.87 -5.87
CA ALA A 321 -7.66 15.36 -6.94
C ALA A 321 -7.94 13.88 -7.23
N TYR A 322 -8.13 13.07 -6.20
CA TYR A 322 -8.51 11.66 -6.30
C TYR A 322 -9.87 11.47 -6.98
N MET A 323 -10.90 12.18 -6.51
CA MET A 323 -12.26 12.11 -7.09
C MET A 323 -12.27 12.50 -8.56
N GLU A 324 -11.62 13.61 -8.91
CA GLU A 324 -11.55 14.08 -10.30
C GLU A 324 -10.76 13.11 -11.21
N ALA A 325 -9.69 12.48 -10.71
CA ALA A 325 -8.93 11.47 -11.45
C ALA A 325 -9.80 10.24 -11.72
N SER A 326 -10.50 9.74 -10.68
CA SER A 326 -11.37 8.59 -10.76
C SER A 326 -12.54 8.81 -11.72
N LEU A 327 -13.18 9.95 -11.62
CA LEU A 327 -14.32 10.30 -12.50
C LEU A 327 -13.88 10.46 -13.95
N LYS A 328 -12.75 11.14 -14.22
CA LYS A 328 -12.20 11.29 -15.56
C LYS A 328 -11.89 9.95 -16.22
N ARG A 329 -11.35 8.99 -15.47
CA ARG A 329 -11.03 7.65 -15.97
C ARG A 329 -12.28 6.83 -16.31
N ASN A 330 -13.31 6.89 -15.46
CA ASN A 330 -14.48 6.03 -15.58
C ASN A 330 -15.59 6.59 -16.46
N LEU A 331 -15.70 7.89 -16.55
CA LEU A 331 -16.86 8.52 -17.20
C LEU A 331 -16.53 9.04 -18.59
N VAL A 332 -15.41 8.66 -19.18
CA VAL A 332 -14.98 9.09 -20.55
C VAL A 332 -15.86 10.24 -21.06
N ILE A 333 -15.62 11.44 -20.50
CA ILE A 333 -16.33 12.66 -20.91
C ILE A 333 -15.46 13.34 -21.95
#